data_fd0d3a690b21426575bd2aa539a3333d
#
_entry.id   fd0d3a690b21426575bd2aa539a3333d
#
_cell.length_a   1.000
_cell.length_b   1.000
_cell.length_c   1.000
_cell.angle_alpha   90.00
_cell.angle_beta   90.00
_cell.angle_gamma   90.00
#
_symmetry.space_group_name_H-M   'P 1'
#
loop_
_entity.id
_entity.type
_entity.pdbx_description
1 polymer ?
#
loop_
_entity_poly.entity_id
_entity_poly.type
_entity_poly.pdbx_seq_one_letter_code
_entity_poly.pdbx_strand_id
1 'polypeptide(L)'
;MKVIIVEGCDNTGKDSLINGIANYYGQKHVKLFHAGVPKSDNIYQYYHDGLLKSTLDNYFEHDKYDALIHNRSMYGEYVYGPKYRNRNKDDTLKTIMNLETGMLRTYIRESELYFILLTSDDPDVIVNNDDGLSHSAKREDIIDEMNSFDEIFNISNIIHKKRVLINDGKSFRNKETILEEVLDFVDNTQDM
;
A
#
# COMPACT_ATOMS: atom_id res chain seq x y z
N MET A 1 11.02 2.93 14.48
CA MET A 1 10.58 1.84 13.56
C MET A 1 9.70 2.45 12.48
N LYS A 2 9.88 2.06 11.23
CA LYS A 2 9.10 2.59 10.10
C LYS A 2 7.89 1.71 9.82
N VAL A 3 6.75 2.31 9.49
CA VAL A 3 5.55 1.60 9.02
C VAL A 3 5.30 2.00 7.57
N ILE A 4 5.47 1.06 6.65
CA ILE A 4 5.43 1.31 5.22
C ILE A 4 4.24 0.59 4.60
N ILE A 5 3.29 1.34 4.07
CA ILE A 5 2.14 0.82 3.34
C ILE A 5 2.46 0.89 1.85
N VAL A 6 2.38 -0.24 1.15
CA VAL A 6 2.61 -0.34 -0.30
C VAL A 6 1.32 -0.75 -0.98
N GLU A 7 0.80 0.13 -1.83
CA GLU A 7 -0.43 -0.06 -2.61
C GLU A 7 -0.18 0.10 -4.11
N GLY A 8 -1.16 -0.28 -4.90
CA GLY A 8 -1.17 -0.19 -6.37
C GLY A 8 -1.94 -1.35 -6.98
N CYS A 9 -2.27 -1.23 -8.27
CA CYS A 9 -2.93 -2.29 -9.04
C CYS A 9 -2.15 -3.60 -9.00
N ASP A 10 -2.79 -4.70 -9.39
CA ASP A 10 -2.07 -5.94 -9.63
C ASP A 10 -0.98 -5.72 -10.68
N ASN A 11 0.07 -6.51 -10.64
CA ASN A 11 1.21 -6.46 -11.56
C ASN A 11 2.02 -5.16 -11.59
N THR A 12 1.91 -4.30 -10.56
CA THR A 12 2.75 -3.09 -10.44
C THR A 12 4.11 -3.35 -9.77
N GLY A 13 4.45 -4.59 -9.44
CA GLY A 13 5.75 -4.94 -8.85
C GLY A 13 5.84 -4.75 -7.33
N LYS A 14 4.70 -4.67 -6.61
CA LYS A 14 4.66 -4.53 -5.14
C LYS A 14 5.52 -5.54 -4.41
N ASP A 15 5.40 -6.82 -4.76
CA ASP A 15 6.16 -7.89 -4.09
C ASP A 15 7.66 -7.75 -4.31
N SER A 16 8.09 -7.33 -5.50
CA SER A 16 9.49 -7.06 -5.78
C SER A 16 10.04 -5.91 -4.94
N LEU A 17 9.29 -4.80 -4.83
CA LEU A 17 9.65 -3.67 -3.99
C LEU A 17 9.72 -4.08 -2.51
N ILE A 18 8.72 -4.77 -1.99
CA ILE A 18 8.64 -5.20 -0.59
C ILE A 18 9.80 -6.12 -0.25
N ASN A 19 10.12 -7.08 -1.12
CA ASN A 19 11.27 -7.96 -0.94
C ASN A 19 12.59 -7.16 -0.95
N GLY A 20 12.71 -6.16 -1.81
CA GLY A 20 13.85 -5.25 -1.84
C GLY A 20 14.02 -4.48 -0.53
N ILE A 21 12.94 -3.88 -0.01
CA ILE A 21 12.93 -3.16 1.28
C ILE A 21 13.28 -4.12 2.42
N ALA A 22 12.70 -5.32 2.44
CA ALA A 22 12.99 -6.32 3.47
C ALA A 22 14.46 -6.78 3.45
N ASN A 23 15.06 -6.90 2.28
CA ASN A 23 16.50 -7.22 2.17
C ASN A 23 17.38 -6.05 2.63
N TYR A 24 17.01 -4.81 2.35
CA TYR A 24 17.75 -3.62 2.77
C TYR A 24 17.85 -3.50 4.30
N TYR A 25 16.70 -3.61 5.00
CA TYR A 25 16.67 -3.58 6.48
C TYR A 25 17.15 -4.90 7.10
N GLY A 26 17.26 -5.97 6.32
CA GLY A 26 17.52 -7.33 6.81
C GLY A 26 16.22 -8.05 7.20
N GLN A 27 15.95 -9.18 6.57
CA GLN A 27 14.67 -9.92 6.72
C GLN A 27 14.28 -10.25 8.17
N LYS A 28 15.24 -10.37 9.08
CA LYS A 28 15.01 -10.62 10.51
C LYS A 28 14.50 -9.38 11.25
N HIS A 29 14.72 -8.21 10.66
CA HIS A 29 14.36 -6.91 11.22
C HIS A 29 13.13 -6.31 10.55
N VAL A 30 12.45 -7.08 9.73
CA VAL A 30 11.23 -6.65 9.03
C VAL A 30 10.07 -7.57 9.35
N LYS A 31 8.92 -7.00 9.62
CA LYS A 31 7.66 -7.73 9.76
C LYS A 31 6.74 -7.39 8.61
N LEU A 32 6.25 -8.42 7.92
CA LEU A 32 5.34 -8.28 6.79
C LEU A 32 3.91 -8.56 7.20
N PHE A 33 3.01 -7.68 6.79
CA PHE A 33 1.57 -7.86 6.86
C PHE A 33 1.02 -7.90 5.43
N HIS A 34 0.22 -8.88 5.13
CA HIS A 34 -0.47 -8.99 3.86
C HIS A 34 -1.97 -8.91 4.08
N ALA A 35 -2.61 -7.84 3.59
CA ALA A 35 -4.05 -7.71 3.59
C ALA A 35 -4.62 -8.45 2.37
N GLY A 36 -5.24 -9.57 2.62
CA GLY A 36 -5.99 -10.31 1.60
C GLY A 36 -7.40 -9.74 1.41
N VAL A 37 -8.20 -10.46 0.61
CA VAL A 37 -9.62 -10.14 0.43
C VAL A 37 -10.36 -10.31 1.76
N PRO A 38 -11.12 -9.30 2.24
CA PRO A 38 -11.94 -9.45 3.44
C PRO A 38 -12.92 -10.61 3.31
N LYS A 39 -12.87 -11.54 4.26
CA LYS A 39 -13.74 -12.73 4.28
C LYS A 39 -15.12 -12.48 4.88
N SER A 40 -15.36 -11.27 5.39
CA SER A 40 -16.62 -10.88 6.01
C SER A 40 -17.12 -9.56 5.42
N ASP A 41 -18.42 -9.32 5.54
CA ASP A 41 -19.01 -8.04 5.12
C ASP A 41 -18.65 -6.91 6.06
N ASN A 42 -18.17 -7.21 7.28
CA ASN A 42 -17.65 -6.22 8.21
C ASN A 42 -16.19 -5.89 7.89
N ILE A 43 -15.99 -5.02 6.89
CA ILE A 43 -14.65 -4.55 6.49
C ILE A 43 -13.95 -3.78 7.60
N TYR A 44 -14.71 -3.03 8.42
CA TYR A 44 -14.14 -2.32 9.56
C TYR A 44 -13.44 -3.30 10.50
N GLN A 45 -14.13 -4.35 10.94
CA GLN A 45 -13.54 -5.32 11.87
C GLN A 45 -12.35 -6.05 11.27
N TYR A 46 -12.44 -6.42 10.00
CA TYR A 46 -11.34 -7.11 9.32
C TYR A 46 -10.04 -6.29 9.30
N TYR A 47 -10.13 -5.01 8.89
CA TYR A 47 -8.95 -4.14 8.84
C TYR A 47 -8.56 -3.62 10.22
N HIS A 48 -9.53 -3.39 11.11
CA HIS A 48 -9.27 -3.01 12.50
C HIS A 48 -8.39 -4.06 13.19
N ASP A 49 -8.72 -5.33 13.09
CA ASP A 49 -7.95 -6.40 13.74
C ASP A 49 -6.53 -6.52 13.16
N GLY A 50 -6.39 -6.37 11.84
CA GLY A 50 -5.08 -6.34 11.18
C GLY A 50 -4.23 -5.13 11.61
N LEU A 51 -4.82 -3.95 11.65
CA LEU A 51 -4.16 -2.72 12.09
C LEU A 51 -3.86 -2.76 13.59
N LEU A 52 -4.79 -3.25 14.42
CA LEU A 52 -4.57 -3.41 15.86
C LEU A 52 -3.36 -4.30 16.14
N LYS A 53 -3.25 -5.42 15.45
CA LYS A 53 -2.09 -6.29 15.56
C LYS A 53 -0.80 -5.58 15.14
N SER A 54 -0.80 -4.91 14.00
CA SER A 54 0.34 -4.12 13.52
C SER A 54 0.75 -3.04 14.53
N THR A 55 -0.24 -2.36 15.11
CA THR A 55 -0.04 -1.30 16.11
C THR A 55 0.55 -1.85 17.40
N LEU A 56 0.03 -2.98 17.89
CA LEU A 56 0.56 -3.64 19.08
C LEU A 56 1.99 -4.14 18.84
N ASP A 57 2.24 -4.72 17.66
CA ASP A 57 3.58 -5.15 17.29
C ASP A 57 4.54 -3.95 17.24
N ASN A 58 4.10 -2.80 16.71
CA ASN A 58 4.87 -1.56 16.72
C ASN A 58 5.18 -1.10 18.15
N TYR A 59 4.21 -1.16 19.04
CA TYR A 59 4.38 -0.69 20.42
C TYR A 59 5.24 -1.62 21.27
N PHE A 60 5.00 -2.94 21.19
CA PHE A 60 5.65 -3.92 22.06
C PHE A 60 6.95 -4.50 21.50
N GLU A 61 7.14 -4.45 20.20
CA GLU A 61 8.30 -5.03 19.50
C GLU A 61 9.13 -3.95 18.78
N HIS A 62 9.00 -2.68 19.19
CA HIS A 62 9.67 -1.54 18.59
C HIS A 62 11.18 -1.73 18.42
N ASP A 63 11.83 -2.32 19.43
CA ASP A 63 13.28 -2.56 19.40
C ASP A 63 13.67 -3.80 18.59
N LYS A 64 12.70 -4.57 18.12
CA LYS A 64 12.93 -5.82 17.37
C LYS A 64 12.91 -5.63 15.88
N TYR A 65 12.10 -4.71 15.38
CA TYR A 65 11.93 -4.49 13.96
C TYR A 65 12.30 -3.07 13.58
N ASP A 66 13.05 -2.93 12.49
CA ASP A 66 13.38 -1.64 11.87
C ASP A 66 12.22 -1.15 11.00
N ALA A 67 11.46 -2.09 10.38
CA ALA A 67 10.31 -1.77 9.57
C ALA A 67 9.15 -2.78 9.71
N LEU A 68 7.92 -2.27 9.67
CA LEU A 68 6.69 -3.01 9.42
C LEU A 68 6.20 -2.66 8.02
N ILE A 69 5.99 -3.65 7.17
CA ILE A 69 5.55 -3.42 5.78
C ILE A 69 4.16 -4.03 5.60
N HIS A 70 3.23 -3.22 5.15
CA HIS A 70 1.91 -3.65 4.71
C HIS A 70 1.91 -3.83 3.19
N ASN A 71 1.89 -5.09 2.74
CA ASN A 71 1.60 -5.44 1.36
C ASN A 71 0.09 -5.41 1.17
N ARG A 72 -0.41 -4.33 0.60
CA ARG A 72 -1.82 -3.94 0.61
C ARG A 72 -2.34 -3.61 2.00
N SER A 73 -3.38 -2.85 2.06
CA SER A 73 -4.04 -2.43 3.28
C SER A 73 -5.53 -2.14 3.04
N MET A 74 -6.14 -1.38 3.93
CA MET A 74 -7.53 -0.93 3.80
C MET A 74 -7.78 -0.06 2.57
N TYR A 75 -6.76 0.61 2.03
CA TYR A 75 -6.92 1.49 0.85
C TYR A 75 -7.29 0.72 -0.41
N GLY A 76 -6.79 -0.52 -0.56
CA GLY A 76 -7.19 -1.41 -1.65
C GLY A 76 -8.69 -1.74 -1.64
N GLU A 77 -9.36 -1.69 -0.48
CA GLU A 77 -10.81 -1.90 -0.41
C GLU A 77 -11.62 -0.78 -1.07
N TYR A 78 -11.10 0.46 -1.07
CA TYR A 78 -11.72 1.57 -1.80
C TYR A 78 -11.80 1.32 -3.31
N VAL A 79 -10.79 0.64 -3.84
CA VAL A 79 -10.68 0.29 -5.25
C VAL A 79 -11.49 -0.97 -5.59
N TYR A 80 -11.20 -2.05 -4.88
CA TYR A 80 -11.72 -3.38 -5.21
C TYR A 80 -13.08 -3.69 -4.59
N GLY A 81 -13.44 -3.04 -3.48
CA GLY A 81 -14.71 -3.24 -2.79
C GLY A 81 -15.92 -2.88 -3.64
N PRO A 82 -16.01 -1.65 -4.17
CA PRO A 82 -17.11 -1.25 -5.05
C PRO A 82 -17.13 -2.01 -6.38
N LYS A 83 -15.97 -2.27 -6.95
CA LYS A 83 -15.84 -2.87 -8.28
C LYS A 83 -16.18 -4.36 -8.30
N TYR A 84 -15.70 -5.11 -7.31
CA TYR A 84 -15.77 -6.58 -7.33
C TYR A 84 -16.60 -7.20 -6.21
N ARG A 85 -16.99 -6.42 -5.20
CA ARG A 85 -17.67 -6.92 -3.99
C ARG A 85 -18.98 -6.21 -3.68
N ASN A 86 -19.51 -5.43 -4.65
CA ASN A 86 -20.77 -4.70 -4.54
C ASN A 86 -20.87 -3.83 -3.28
N ARG A 87 -19.75 -3.22 -2.86
CA ARG A 87 -19.73 -2.32 -1.71
C ARG A 87 -20.06 -0.88 -2.12
N ASN A 88 -20.66 -0.13 -1.22
CA ASN A 88 -20.85 1.30 -1.42
C ASN A 88 -19.51 2.03 -1.25
N LYS A 89 -19.15 2.85 -2.24
CA LYS A 89 -17.85 3.57 -2.26
C LYS A 89 -17.73 4.57 -1.12
N ASP A 90 -18.79 5.33 -0.83
CA ASP A 90 -18.79 6.37 0.21
C ASP A 90 -18.71 5.74 1.61
N ASP A 91 -19.42 4.64 1.85
CA ASP A 91 -19.36 3.94 3.14
C ASP A 91 -18.00 3.27 3.34
N THR A 92 -17.40 2.76 2.28
CA THR A 92 -16.04 2.23 2.29
C THR A 92 -15.05 3.34 2.63
N LEU A 93 -15.16 4.51 2.00
CA LEU A 93 -14.32 5.67 2.30
C LEU A 93 -14.44 6.10 3.76
N LYS A 94 -15.68 6.24 4.29
CA LYS A 94 -15.89 6.59 5.71
C LYS A 94 -15.21 5.58 6.64
N THR A 95 -15.31 4.29 6.33
CA THR A 95 -14.68 3.24 7.10
C THR A 95 -13.15 3.38 7.10
N ILE A 96 -12.56 3.61 5.93
CA ILE A 96 -11.11 3.82 5.79
C ILE A 96 -10.64 5.04 6.58
N MET A 97 -11.35 6.18 6.45
CA MET A 97 -10.99 7.40 7.17
C MET A 97 -11.09 7.24 8.69
N ASN A 98 -12.08 6.48 9.18
CA ASN A 98 -12.19 6.16 10.61
C ASN A 98 -11.04 5.27 11.08
N LEU A 99 -10.64 4.27 10.28
CA LEU A 99 -9.49 3.41 10.60
C LEU A 99 -8.17 4.19 10.56
N GLU A 100 -7.99 5.05 9.56
CA GLU A 100 -6.80 5.90 9.46
C GLU A 100 -6.67 6.81 10.68
N THR A 101 -7.72 7.54 11.03
CA THR A 101 -7.70 8.48 12.13
C THR A 101 -7.66 7.77 13.50
N GLY A 102 -8.47 6.72 13.66
CA GLY A 102 -8.62 6.02 14.94
C GLY A 102 -7.49 5.07 15.27
N MET A 103 -6.83 4.49 14.29
CA MET A 103 -5.82 3.46 14.49
C MET A 103 -4.42 3.93 14.08
N LEU A 104 -4.24 4.29 12.82
CA LEU A 104 -2.91 4.62 12.32
C LEU A 104 -2.35 5.89 12.99
N ARG A 105 -3.10 6.98 12.97
CA ARG A 105 -2.62 8.26 13.53
C ARG A 105 -2.57 8.29 15.05
N THR A 106 -3.35 7.46 15.73
CA THR A 106 -3.35 7.42 17.20
C THR A 106 -2.17 6.64 17.77
N TYR A 107 -1.74 5.57 17.09
CA TYR A 107 -0.78 4.63 17.64
C TYR A 107 0.56 4.60 16.88
N ILE A 108 0.61 5.14 15.67
CA ILE A 108 1.84 5.23 14.88
C ILE A 108 2.21 6.70 14.78
N ARG A 109 3.45 7.03 15.13
CA ARG A 109 3.93 8.41 14.95
C ARG A 109 3.84 8.79 13.49
N GLU A 110 3.34 9.97 13.20
CA GLU A 110 3.20 10.46 11.82
C GLU A 110 4.54 10.42 11.05
N SER A 111 5.65 10.73 11.73
CA SER A 111 7.01 10.66 11.19
C SER A 111 7.50 9.25 10.86
N GLU A 112 6.81 8.21 11.29
CA GLU A 112 7.17 6.81 11.06
C GLU A 112 6.24 6.12 10.05
N LEU A 113 5.17 6.79 9.58
CA LEU A 113 4.14 6.22 8.71
C LEU A 113 4.31 6.72 7.28
N TYR A 114 4.52 5.78 6.36
CA TYR A 114 4.75 6.03 4.94
C TYR A 114 3.71 5.33 4.07
N PHE A 115 3.20 6.04 3.07
CA PHE A 115 2.28 5.50 2.08
C PHE A 115 2.91 5.57 0.69
N ILE A 116 3.25 4.42 0.12
CA ILE A 116 3.84 4.28 -1.22
C ILE A 116 2.77 3.76 -2.17
N LEU A 117 2.47 4.53 -3.21
CA LEU A 117 1.59 4.10 -4.30
C LEU A 117 2.43 3.81 -5.55
N LEU A 118 2.49 2.54 -5.95
CA LEU A 118 3.04 2.14 -7.25
C LEU A 118 1.99 2.35 -8.33
N THR A 119 2.30 3.17 -9.31
CA THR A 119 1.39 3.52 -10.40
C THR A 119 2.13 3.61 -11.74
N SER A 120 1.39 3.71 -12.83
CA SER A 120 1.93 3.89 -14.19
C SER A 120 1.31 5.11 -14.85
N ASP A 121 2.00 5.75 -15.76
CA ASP A 121 1.43 6.74 -16.67
C ASP A 121 0.91 6.11 -17.98
N ASP A 122 1.24 4.83 -18.23
CA ASP A 122 0.73 4.02 -19.33
C ASP A 122 0.08 2.73 -18.79
N PRO A 123 -1.26 2.60 -18.80
CA PRO A 123 -1.95 1.40 -18.32
C PRO A 123 -1.57 0.14 -19.10
N ASP A 124 -1.12 0.27 -20.34
CA ASP A 124 -0.73 -0.88 -21.18
C ASP A 124 0.51 -1.59 -20.60
N VAL A 125 1.34 -0.90 -19.84
CA VAL A 125 2.48 -1.52 -19.14
C VAL A 125 2.00 -2.53 -18.11
N ILE A 126 0.92 -2.23 -17.38
CA ILE A 126 0.33 -3.14 -16.38
C ILE A 126 -0.38 -4.30 -17.08
N VAL A 127 -1.20 -3.99 -18.10
CA VAL A 127 -1.96 -5.00 -18.89
C VAL A 127 -1.02 -6.03 -19.53
N ASN A 128 0.06 -5.56 -20.15
CA ASN A 128 1.01 -6.44 -20.85
C ASN A 128 1.86 -7.29 -19.89
N ASN A 129 1.87 -6.97 -18.62
CA ASN A 129 2.59 -7.72 -17.57
C ASN A 129 1.66 -8.60 -16.72
N ASP A 130 0.43 -8.81 -17.18
CA ASP A 130 -0.53 -9.66 -16.46
C ASP A 130 -0.04 -11.12 -16.42
N ASP A 131 0.03 -11.66 -15.21
CA ASP A 131 0.42 -13.06 -14.94
C ASP A 131 -0.77 -14.04 -15.00
N GLY A 132 -1.96 -13.54 -15.35
CA GLY A 132 -3.20 -14.30 -15.43
C GLY A 132 -3.85 -14.58 -14.06
N LEU A 133 -3.34 -13.98 -12.98
CA LEU A 133 -3.87 -14.12 -11.62
C LEU A 133 -4.60 -12.86 -11.14
N SER A 134 -4.56 -11.80 -11.93
CA SER A 134 -5.15 -10.50 -11.60
C SER A 134 -6.68 -10.54 -11.63
N HIS A 135 -7.30 -9.71 -10.81
CA HIS A 135 -8.75 -9.47 -10.89
C HIS A 135 -9.15 -8.80 -12.20
N SER A 136 -8.27 -8.00 -12.80
CA SER A 136 -8.52 -7.22 -14.00
C SER A 136 -7.45 -7.49 -15.05
N ALA A 137 -7.89 -8.00 -16.20
CA ALA A 137 -7.06 -8.16 -17.40
C ALA A 137 -7.40 -7.13 -18.48
N LYS A 138 -8.48 -6.34 -18.32
CA LYS A 138 -8.93 -5.38 -19.30
C LYS A 138 -8.33 -4.01 -19.03
N ARG A 139 -7.93 -3.34 -20.10
CA ARG A 139 -7.33 -2.00 -20.03
C ARG A 139 -8.22 -0.99 -19.31
N GLU A 140 -9.52 -0.99 -19.58
CA GLU A 140 -10.48 -0.08 -18.96
C GLU A 140 -10.57 -0.31 -17.45
N ASP A 141 -10.54 -1.57 -17.03
CA ASP A 141 -10.55 -1.93 -15.61
C ASP A 141 -9.29 -1.44 -14.88
N ILE A 142 -8.13 -1.57 -15.51
CA ILE A 142 -6.87 -1.07 -14.96
C ILE A 142 -6.88 0.45 -14.83
N ILE A 143 -7.40 1.17 -15.84
CA ILE A 143 -7.54 2.64 -15.77
C ILE A 143 -8.43 3.05 -14.59
N ASP A 144 -9.57 2.40 -14.41
CA ASP A 144 -10.49 2.68 -13.29
C ASP A 144 -9.84 2.42 -11.93
N GLU A 145 -9.07 1.33 -11.82
CA GLU A 145 -8.34 0.99 -10.60
C GLU A 145 -7.24 2.01 -10.30
N MET A 146 -6.45 2.39 -11.31
CA MET A 146 -5.42 3.42 -11.16
C MET A 146 -6.02 4.76 -10.69
N ASN A 147 -7.12 5.20 -11.33
CA ASN A 147 -7.83 6.41 -10.94
C ASN A 147 -8.35 6.34 -9.50
N SER A 148 -8.89 5.19 -9.09
CA SER A 148 -9.40 4.98 -7.74
C SER A 148 -8.27 4.93 -6.70
N PHE A 149 -7.11 4.35 -7.03
CA PHE A 149 -5.92 4.42 -6.17
C PHE A 149 -5.40 5.84 -6.04
N ASP A 150 -5.35 6.60 -7.13
CA ASP A 150 -4.96 8.02 -7.10
C ASP A 150 -5.93 8.86 -6.26
N GLU A 151 -7.22 8.59 -6.36
CA GLU A 151 -8.25 9.28 -5.57
C GLU A 151 -8.04 9.03 -4.06
N ILE A 152 -7.95 7.76 -3.62
CA ILE A 152 -7.78 7.45 -2.20
C ILE A 152 -6.41 7.90 -1.67
N PHE A 153 -5.37 7.84 -2.49
CA PHE A 153 -4.05 8.38 -2.14
C PHE A 153 -4.10 9.88 -1.87
N ASN A 154 -4.84 10.65 -2.68
CA ASN A 154 -5.02 12.09 -2.47
C ASN A 154 -5.84 12.39 -1.22
N ILE A 155 -6.90 11.62 -0.96
CA ILE A 155 -7.80 11.80 0.18
C ILE A 155 -7.13 11.42 1.51
N SER A 156 -6.25 10.41 1.51
CA SER A 156 -5.54 9.99 2.73
C SER A 156 -4.79 11.14 3.38
N ASN A 157 -4.89 11.24 4.72
CA ASN A 157 -4.22 12.25 5.54
C ASN A 157 -2.82 11.83 5.99
N ILE A 158 -2.28 10.72 5.49
CA ILE A 158 -0.88 10.35 5.77
C ILE A 158 0.02 11.42 5.19
N ILE A 159 0.95 11.95 6.01
CA ILE A 159 1.82 13.07 5.64
C ILE A 159 2.91 12.60 4.67
N HIS A 160 3.60 11.50 5.02
CA HIS A 160 4.66 10.97 4.18
C HIS A 160 4.08 10.00 3.16
N LYS A 161 3.73 10.53 1.99
CA LYS A 161 3.20 9.72 0.90
C LYS A 161 3.87 10.05 -0.42
N LYS A 162 4.17 8.99 -1.19
CA LYS A 162 4.89 9.09 -2.45
C LYS A 162 4.25 8.23 -3.53
N ARG A 163 3.96 8.84 -4.68
CA ARG A 163 3.70 8.10 -5.92
C ARG A 163 5.02 7.73 -6.55
N VAL A 164 5.11 6.49 -6.99
CA VAL A 164 6.28 5.96 -7.69
C VAL A 164 5.83 5.39 -9.02
N LEU A 165 6.31 5.98 -10.10
CA LEU A 165 6.07 5.46 -11.44
C LEU A 165 6.87 4.18 -11.64
N ILE A 166 6.20 3.12 -12.07
CA ILE A 166 6.81 1.81 -12.36
C ILE A 166 7.36 1.71 -13.76
N ASN A 167 7.07 2.69 -14.64
CA ASN A 167 7.45 2.67 -16.04
C ASN A 167 8.23 3.92 -16.46
N ASP A 168 8.97 3.74 -17.55
CA ASP A 168 9.60 4.80 -18.33
C ASP A 168 9.15 4.57 -19.79
N GLY A 169 8.21 5.41 -20.22
CA GLY A 169 7.47 5.17 -21.44
C GLY A 169 6.72 3.83 -21.40
N LYS A 170 6.96 2.95 -22.38
CA LYS A 170 6.26 1.67 -22.52
C LYS A 170 6.90 0.49 -21.79
N SER A 171 7.95 0.72 -21.03
CA SER A 171 8.72 -0.34 -20.37
C SER A 171 8.73 -0.17 -18.86
N PHE A 172 8.78 -1.28 -18.14
CA PHE A 172 9.04 -1.22 -16.70
C PHE A 172 10.40 -0.60 -16.43
N ARG A 173 10.42 0.27 -15.41
CA ARG A 173 11.67 0.79 -14.86
C ARG A 173 12.44 -0.35 -14.16
N ASN A 174 13.75 -0.17 -14.09
CA ASN A 174 14.57 -1.07 -13.30
C ASN A 174 14.10 -1.10 -11.84
N LYS A 175 13.90 -2.31 -11.29
CA LYS A 175 13.42 -2.53 -9.92
C LYS A 175 14.35 -1.98 -8.84
N GLU A 176 15.65 -2.00 -9.10
CA GLU A 176 16.68 -1.43 -8.22
C GLU A 176 16.53 0.09 -8.13
N THR A 177 16.27 0.77 -9.26
CA THR A 177 16.04 2.23 -9.28
C THR A 177 14.75 2.60 -8.55
N ILE A 178 13.67 1.80 -8.69
CA ILE A 178 12.43 2.00 -7.93
C ILE A 178 12.68 1.81 -6.43
N LEU A 179 13.44 0.78 -6.06
CA LEU A 179 13.80 0.52 -4.66
C LEU A 179 14.62 1.67 -4.07
N GLU A 180 15.66 2.13 -4.76
CA GLU A 180 16.49 3.26 -4.33
C GLU A 180 15.64 4.52 -4.12
N GLU A 181 14.74 4.83 -5.04
CA GLU A 181 13.84 5.98 -4.94
C GLU A 181 12.92 5.90 -3.71
N VAL A 182 12.43 4.71 -3.36
CA VAL A 182 11.57 4.50 -2.19
C VAL A 182 12.38 4.56 -0.91
N LEU A 183 13.55 3.92 -0.86
CA LEU A 183 14.41 3.95 0.33
C LEU A 183 14.91 5.36 0.63
N ASP A 184 15.33 6.11 -0.40
CA ASP A 184 15.71 7.51 -0.25
C ASP A 184 14.57 8.35 0.36
N PHE A 185 13.34 8.17 -0.11
CA PHE A 185 12.18 8.84 0.45
C PHE A 185 11.93 8.43 1.91
N VAL A 186 11.96 7.14 2.22
CA VAL A 186 11.66 6.62 3.56
C VAL A 186 12.74 6.98 4.58
N ASP A 187 14.03 7.04 4.16
CA ASP A 187 15.15 7.30 5.06
C ASP A 187 15.39 8.81 5.26
N ASN A 188 15.16 9.65 4.25
CA ASN A 188 15.47 11.07 4.30
C ASN A 188 14.31 11.98 4.71
N THR A 189 13.07 11.44 4.82
CA THR A 189 11.90 12.25 5.20
C THR A 189 11.79 12.49 6.73
N GLN A 190 12.65 11.87 7.55
CA GLN A 190 12.62 12.03 9.00
C GLN A 190 13.16 13.38 9.51
N ASP A 191 13.85 14.15 8.67
CA ASP A 191 14.55 15.37 9.07
C ASP A 191 13.82 16.67 8.70
N MET A 192 12.55 16.59 8.25
CA MET A 192 11.70 17.76 7.97
C MET A 192 10.56 17.88 8.98
#